data_8d948030df24558893fe41d4dd79b7b9
#
_entry.id   8d948030df24558893fe41d4dd79b7b9
#
_cell.length_a   1.000
_cell.length_b   1.000
_cell.length_c   1.000
_cell.angle_alpha   90.00
_cell.angle_beta   90.00
_cell.angle_gamma   90.00
#
_symmetry.space_group_name_H-M   'P 1'
#
loop_
_entity.id
_entity.type
_entity.pdbx_description
1 polymer ?
#
loop_
_entity_poly.entity_id
_entity_poly.type
_entity_poly.pdbx_seq_one_letter_code
_entity_poly.pdbx_strand_id
1 'polypeptide(L)'
;MRWSVYLIGFVLSGIIICIGFIIPSPLFQNEKIDQLFGRQLDELTTKINDIENACNQKFKRRLLKKKFLDTRLSYKKAAVLIDYFHPFETRLINGAALARTEDDSPEKIVAPYGFQVLEEILFGEWDDSTYSIAKAEIIGIKNIISQFKQEPNRAYKFKNELVFDALRSAMIRMTALGISGFDSPIAENSIPEAAATVESIQSILNIYFTNNNSNASKETTNKLLSNAIDYLNSNKNFNRFDRAYFITNYINPVFTSIVKTGNENGFLLPKERRPLNQLSESIFSDSLFDISFYSPTERYRSTSDRVQLGKLLFFDPILSATRDRSCGTCHKPELAFTDGFKTALAVDQKTYLLRNTPTLWNSIFQTKQFFDSRTAMLEHQLSDVVHNQEEMKGSLTRSVKELGASPKYALLFQKAYANETPTLTEYNIANAISSYVRSLIAVNSRFDKYMRGDKTKMNKEELKGFNLFMGKAKCATCHFIPLFNGLVPPEFTETESEVLGVPKSKETNAPVLDSDEGRFKFTRSIVHKYAFKTPTLRNIELTAPYMHNGVYNTLEEVMDFYNKGGGSGLKIAPENQTLPEGKLNLSKKEIREVIAFMKTLTDSVVLKYK
;
A
#
# COMPACT_ATOMS: atom_id res chain seq x y z
N MET A 1 -21.04 54.39 74.42
CA MET A 1 -22.27 54.94 73.90
C MET A 1 -22.49 54.34 72.54
N ARG A 2 -23.61 53.59 72.36
CA ARG A 2 -24.00 52.87 71.16
C ARG A 2 -24.52 53.85 70.11
N TRP A 3 -24.20 53.67 68.86
CA TRP A 3 -25.06 54.05 67.77
C TRP A 3 -24.99 52.96 66.69
N SER A 4 -26.14 52.28 66.48
CA SER A 4 -26.42 51.30 65.41
C SER A 4 -26.85 52.06 64.15
N VAL A 5 -26.27 51.68 63.00
CA VAL A 5 -26.77 52.13 61.68
C VAL A 5 -27.21 50.91 60.93
N TYR A 6 -28.49 50.83 60.59
CA TYR A 6 -29.09 49.81 59.73
C TYR A 6 -28.78 50.14 58.26
N LEU A 7 -28.15 49.18 57.55
CA LEU A 7 -28.02 49.26 56.10
C LEU A 7 -29.01 48.25 55.48
N ILE A 8 -29.97 48.82 54.73
CA ILE A 8 -30.95 48.06 53.95
C ILE A 8 -30.24 47.62 52.63
N GLY A 9 -29.99 46.34 52.50
CA GLY A 9 -29.43 45.75 51.27
C GLY A 9 -30.54 45.41 50.27
N PHE A 10 -30.54 46.02 49.12
CA PHE A 10 -31.32 45.61 47.95
C PHE A 10 -30.69 44.37 47.36
N VAL A 11 -31.37 43.21 47.41
CA VAL A 11 -31.03 42.00 46.67
C VAL A 11 -31.61 42.11 45.27
N LEU A 12 -30.77 42.44 44.30
CA LEU A 12 -31.08 42.29 42.89
C LEU A 12 -30.75 40.84 42.49
N SER A 13 -31.77 40.02 42.39
CA SER A 13 -31.69 38.67 41.83
C SER A 13 -31.52 38.75 40.31
N GLY A 14 -30.27 38.81 39.86
CA GLY A 14 -29.91 38.62 38.45
C GLY A 14 -30.01 37.16 38.08
N ILE A 15 -31.06 36.76 37.36
CA ILE A 15 -31.16 35.45 36.67
C ILE A 15 -30.15 35.50 35.51
N ILE A 16 -28.96 34.97 35.71
CA ILE A 16 -28.02 34.66 34.62
C ILE A 16 -28.57 33.41 33.92
N ILE A 17 -29.27 33.61 32.81
CA ILE A 17 -29.56 32.52 31.88
C ILE A 17 -28.24 32.15 31.21
N CYS A 18 -27.52 31.21 31.78
CA CYS A 18 -26.45 30.52 31.08
C CYS A 18 -27.08 29.71 29.96
N ILE A 19 -27.16 30.28 28.76
CA ILE A 19 -27.30 29.47 27.53
C ILE A 19 -25.99 28.74 27.38
N GLY A 20 -25.87 27.62 28.06
CA GLY A 20 -24.75 26.68 27.87
C GLY A 20 -24.88 26.13 26.45
N PHE A 21 -24.00 26.55 25.57
CA PHE A 21 -23.71 25.79 24.38
C PHE A 21 -23.19 24.42 24.87
N ILE A 22 -24.05 23.40 24.82
CA ILE A 22 -23.67 22.03 25.09
C ILE A 22 -22.78 21.63 23.90
N ILE A 23 -21.48 21.89 24.01
CA ILE A 23 -20.50 21.20 23.19
C ILE A 23 -20.58 19.74 23.64
N PRO A 24 -21.02 18.78 22.79
CA PRO A 24 -21.06 17.39 23.20
C PRO A 24 -19.68 17.00 23.67
N SER A 25 -19.60 16.36 24.84
CA SER A 25 -18.32 15.87 25.32
C SER A 25 -17.77 14.89 24.27
N PRO A 26 -16.44 14.80 24.08
CA PRO A 26 -15.84 13.80 23.19
C PRO A 26 -16.32 12.38 23.46
N LEU A 27 -16.59 12.01 24.71
CA LEU A 27 -17.19 10.73 25.11
C LEU A 27 -18.56 10.45 24.45
N PHE A 28 -19.39 11.49 24.26
CA PHE A 28 -20.71 11.33 23.63
C PHE A 28 -20.63 10.94 22.13
N GLN A 29 -19.63 11.43 21.41
CA GLN A 29 -19.41 11.03 20.01
C GLN A 29 -18.85 9.61 19.93
N ASN A 30 -17.87 9.28 20.77
CA ASN A 30 -17.28 7.94 20.85
C ASN A 30 -18.33 6.86 21.14
N GLU A 31 -19.26 7.13 22.07
CA GLU A 31 -20.37 6.22 22.38
C GLU A 31 -21.30 6.02 21.19
N LYS A 32 -21.61 7.07 20.43
CA LYS A 32 -22.44 6.94 19.22
C LYS A 32 -21.75 6.16 18.12
N ILE A 33 -20.42 6.31 17.96
CA ILE A 33 -19.62 5.49 17.03
C ILE A 33 -19.65 4.04 17.49
N ASP A 34 -19.47 3.77 18.79
CA ASP A 34 -19.55 2.42 19.33
C ASP A 34 -20.91 1.77 19.12
N GLN A 35 -22.00 2.50 19.34
CA GLN A 35 -23.36 2.04 19.07
C GLN A 35 -23.60 1.74 17.58
N LEU A 36 -23.06 2.57 16.67
CA LEU A 36 -23.14 2.34 15.23
C LEU A 36 -22.37 1.06 14.86
N PHE A 37 -21.15 0.95 15.34
CA PHE A 37 -20.30 -0.23 15.11
C PHE A 37 -20.94 -1.51 15.68
N GLY A 38 -21.51 -1.45 16.88
CA GLY A 38 -22.27 -2.57 17.47
C GLY A 38 -23.41 -3.03 16.57
N ARG A 39 -24.22 -2.11 16.03
CA ARG A 39 -25.30 -2.46 15.08
C ARG A 39 -24.76 -3.09 13.79
N GLN A 40 -23.63 -2.59 13.25
CA GLN A 40 -22.99 -3.16 12.06
C GLN A 40 -22.49 -4.59 12.32
N LEU A 41 -21.91 -4.84 13.50
CA LEU A 41 -21.49 -6.18 13.92
C LEU A 41 -22.70 -7.13 14.13
N ASP A 42 -23.82 -6.63 14.62
CA ASP A 42 -25.06 -7.42 14.78
C ASP A 42 -25.65 -7.81 13.42
N GLU A 43 -25.70 -6.86 12.47
CA GLU A 43 -26.12 -7.13 11.09
C GLU A 43 -25.21 -8.17 10.45
N LEU A 44 -23.88 -8.01 10.55
CA LEU A 44 -22.90 -8.94 10.02
C LEU A 44 -23.07 -10.34 10.65
N THR A 45 -23.21 -10.42 11.96
CA THR A 45 -23.44 -11.69 12.68
C THR A 45 -24.70 -12.40 12.17
N THR A 46 -25.78 -11.66 11.95
CA THR A 46 -27.03 -12.22 11.40
C THR A 46 -26.80 -12.80 10.00
N LYS A 47 -26.09 -12.09 9.11
CA LYS A 47 -25.76 -12.58 7.78
C LYS A 47 -24.85 -13.80 7.79
N ILE A 48 -23.87 -13.84 8.72
CA ILE A 48 -23.00 -15.01 8.92
C ILE A 48 -23.81 -16.22 9.38
N ASN A 49 -24.73 -16.05 10.32
CA ASN A 49 -25.61 -17.14 10.76
C ASN A 49 -26.54 -17.63 9.63
N ASP A 50 -27.01 -16.72 8.77
CA ASP A 50 -27.84 -17.06 7.62
C ASP A 50 -27.12 -17.94 6.60
N ILE A 51 -25.85 -17.66 6.31
CA ILE A 51 -25.07 -18.49 5.39
C ILE A 51 -24.66 -19.82 6.05
N GLU A 52 -24.32 -19.82 7.36
CA GLU A 52 -24.06 -21.04 8.11
C GLU A 52 -25.27 -22.00 8.08
N ASN A 53 -26.47 -21.48 8.36
CA ASN A 53 -27.72 -22.26 8.30
C ASN A 53 -27.98 -22.78 6.88
N ALA A 54 -27.70 -21.97 5.86
CA ALA A 54 -27.85 -22.42 4.48
C ALA A 54 -26.88 -23.56 4.11
N CYS A 55 -25.67 -23.56 4.64
CA CYS A 55 -24.73 -24.68 4.51
C CYS A 55 -25.24 -25.92 5.25
N ASN A 56 -25.73 -25.78 6.48
CA ASN A 56 -26.29 -26.89 7.27
C ASN A 56 -27.47 -27.56 6.57
N GLN A 57 -28.33 -26.78 5.91
CA GLN A 57 -29.51 -27.26 5.19
C GLN A 57 -29.18 -27.62 3.72
N LYS A 58 -27.92 -27.61 3.35
CA LYS A 58 -27.43 -27.90 1.97
C LYS A 58 -28.21 -27.17 0.87
N PHE A 59 -28.38 -25.85 1.05
CA PHE A 59 -29.06 -25.02 0.05
C PHE A 59 -28.31 -25.04 -1.30
N LYS A 60 -29.05 -24.83 -2.39
CA LYS A 60 -28.46 -24.77 -3.74
C LYS A 60 -27.34 -23.72 -3.78
N ARG A 61 -26.24 -24.05 -4.47
CA ARG A 61 -25.05 -23.21 -4.64
C ARG A 61 -25.37 -21.73 -4.98
N ARG A 62 -26.34 -21.50 -5.88
CA ARG A 62 -26.78 -20.15 -6.25
C ARG A 62 -27.23 -19.31 -5.05
N LEU A 63 -27.94 -19.93 -4.10
CA LEU A 63 -28.43 -19.24 -2.91
C LEU A 63 -27.30 -18.95 -1.93
N LEU A 64 -26.36 -19.89 -1.77
CA LEU A 64 -25.16 -19.68 -0.94
C LEU A 64 -24.30 -18.54 -1.47
N LYS A 65 -24.05 -18.50 -2.79
CA LYS A 65 -23.35 -17.35 -3.43
C LYS A 65 -24.04 -16.03 -3.15
N LYS A 66 -25.37 -15.96 -3.26
CA LYS A 66 -26.13 -14.73 -2.96
C LYS A 66 -25.95 -14.33 -1.50
N LYS A 67 -26.12 -15.29 -0.55
CA LYS A 67 -25.96 -15.01 0.86
C LYS A 67 -24.53 -14.57 1.21
N PHE A 68 -23.52 -15.15 0.57
CA PHE A 68 -22.13 -14.73 0.70
C PHE A 68 -21.95 -13.25 0.27
N LEU A 69 -22.45 -12.88 -0.91
CA LEU A 69 -22.37 -11.50 -1.39
C LEU A 69 -23.07 -10.53 -0.45
N ASP A 70 -24.26 -10.88 0.07
CA ASP A 70 -24.98 -10.06 1.05
C ASP A 70 -24.18 -9.93 2.37
N THR A 71 -23.51 -11.01 2.81
CA THR A 71 -22.64 -11.00 4.02
C THR A 71 -21.42 -10.09 3.78
N ARG A 72 -20.82 -10.14 2.59
CA ARG A 72 -19.70 -9.27 2.22
C ARG A 72 -20.06 -7.79 2.32
N LEU A 73 -21.27 -7.38 1.89
CA LEU A 73 -21.71 -5.99 2.01
C LEU A 73 -21.80 -5.55 3.49
N SER A 74 -22.38 -6.39 4.35
CA SER A 74 -22.44 -6.09 5.79
C SER A 74 -21.04 -6.05 6.43
N TYR A 75 -20.11 -6.95 6.03
CA TYR A 75 -18.71 -6.87 6.44
C TYR A 75 -18.07 -5.53 6.04
N LYS A 76 -18.24 -5.08 4.80
CA LYS A 76 -17.64 -3.83 4.31
C LYS A 76 -18.13 -2.59 5.03
N LYS A 77 -19.34 -2.59 5.57
CA LYS A 77 -19.81 -1.51 6.46
C LYS A 77 -19.02 -1.48 7.77
N ALA A 78 -18.84 -2.63 8.41
CA ALA A 78 -18.06 -2.73 9.66
C ALA A 78 -16.55 -2.56 9.44
N ALA A 79 -16.05 -2.96 8.26
CA ALA A 79 -14.64 -2.93 7.90
C ALA A 79 -14.02 -1.52 7.94
N VAL A 80 -14.80 -0.45 7.79
CA VAL A 80 -14.32 0.94 7.93
C VAL A 80 -13.62 1.16 9.29
N LEU A 81 -14.13 0.56 10.33
CA LEU A 81 -13.53 0.64 11.67
C LEU A 81 -12.65 -0.60 11.99
N ILE A 82 -13.05 -1.80 11.57
CA ILE A 82 -12.26 -3.02 11.80
C ILE A 82 -10.87 -2.87 11.20
N ASP A 83 -10.75 -2.46 9.94
CA ASP A 83 -9.48 -2.40 9.21
C ASP A 83 -8.45 -1.47 9.90
N TYR A 84 -8.92 -0.42 10.56
CA TYR A 84 -8.06 0.53 11.24
C TYR A 84 -7.72 0.13 12.69
N PHE A 85 -8.73 -0.30 13.45
CA PHE A 85 -8.57 -0.61 14.87
C PHE A 85 -8.12 -2.04 15.15
N HIS A 86 -8.25 -2.93 14.16
CA HIS A 86 -7.92 -4.36 14.23
C HIS A 86 -7.20 -4.85 12.96
N PRO A 87 -6.06 -4.25 12.58
CA PRO A 87 -5.39 -4.55 11.30
C PRO A 87 -4.89 -6.01 11.22
N PHE A 88 -4.53 -6.62 12.35
CA PHE A 88 -4.14 -8.02 12.38
C PHE A 88 -5.32 -8.95 12.03
N GLU A 89 -6.46 -8.76 12.68
CA GLU A 89 -7.67 -9.53 12.43
C GLU A 89 -8.23 -9.29 11.02
N THR A 90 -8.06 -8.07 10.48
CA THR A 90 -8.41 -7.76 9.07
C THR A 90 -7.66 -8.67 8.11
N ARG A 91 -6.35 -8.86 8.31
CA ARG A 91 -5.55 -9.77 7.48
C ARG A 91 -6.01 -11.21 7.57
N LEU A 92 -6.52 -11.61 8.73
CA LEU A 92 -7.11 -12.94 8.92
C LEU A 92 -8.46 -13.06 8.20
N ILE A 93 -9.37 -12.11 8.40
CA ILE A 93 -10.75 -12.16 7.87
C ILE A 93 -10.81 -11.97 6.35
N ASN A 94 -9.98 -11.10 5.80
CA ASN A 94 -10.09 -10.65 4.39
C ASN A 94 -8.74 -10.55 3.67
N GLY A 95 -7.71 -11.23 4.14
CA GLY A 95 -6.44 -11.36 3.42
C GLY A 95 -6.58 -12.21 2.15
N ALA A 96 -5.58 -12.14 1.27
CA ALA A 96 -5.53 -12.98 0.09
C ALA A 96 -5.56 -14.46 0.44
N ALA A 97 -6.21 -15.28 -0.39
CA ALA A 97 -6.31 -16.73 -0.21
C ALA A 97 -4.98 -17.45 -0.56
N LEU A 98 -3.89 -16.97 0.00
CA LEU A 98 -2.53 -17.47 -0.21
C LEU A 98 -1.89 -17.87 1.12
N ALA A 99 -1.17 -18.99 1.13
CA ALA A 99 -0.37 -19.39 2.28
C ALA A 99 0.71 -18.34 2.55
N ARG A 100 0.93 -18.04 3.83
CA ARG A 100 1.93 -17.06 4.28
C ARG A 100 2.79 -17.63 5.39
N THR A 101 3.86 -16.91 5.73
CA THR A 101 4.68 -17.25 6.90
C THR A 101 4.36 -16.30 8.05
N GLU A 102 4.69 -16.70 9.27
CA GLU A 102 4.79 -15.76 10.39
C GLU A 102 6.06 -14.90 10.23
N ASP A 103 6.00 -13.63 10.62
CA ASP A 103 7.11 -12.68 10.39
C ASP A 103 8.38 -13.05 11.18
N ASP A 104 8.20 -13.59 12.38
CA ASP A 104 9.27 -13.99 13.30
C ASP A 104 9.67 -15.47 13.15
N SER A 105 8.90 -16.26 12.42
CA SER A 105 9.08 -17.71 12.23
C SER A 105 8.80 -18.09 10.76
N PRO A 106 9.69 -17.71 9.81
CA PRO A 106 9.44 -17.92 8.38
C PRO A 106 9.25 -19.39 7.96
N GLU A 107 9.68 -20.34 8.77
CA GLU A 107 9.45 -21.78 8.59
C GLU A 107 8.01 -22.19 8.91
N LYS A 108 7.28 -21.41 9.69
CA LYS A 108 5.89 -21.69 10.07
C LYS A 108 4.94 -21.16 9.00
N ILE A 109 4.36 -22.08 8.26
CA ILE A 109 3.37 -21.77 7.22
C ILE A 109 1.99 -21.65 7.85
N VAL A 110 1.34 -20.52 7.63
CA VAL A 110 -0.04 -20.27 8.04
C VAL A 110 -0.93 -20.43 6.81
N ALA A 111 -1.88 -21.36 6.89
CA ALA A 111 -2.88 -21.55 5.85
C ALA A 111 -3.75 -20.29 5.72
N PRO A 112 -4.17 -19.91 4.49
CA PRO A 112 -5.10 -18.83 4.32
C PRO A 112 -6.46 -19.17 4.89
N TYR A 113 -7.18 -18.16 5.38
CA TYR A 113 -8.57 -18.30 5.75
C TYR A 113 -9.32 -16.96 5.66
N GLY A 114 -10.66 -16.98 5.83
CA GLY A 114 -11.46 -15.77 5.79
C GLY A 114 -12.35 -15.67 4.56
N PHE A 115 -12.80 -14.44 4.28
CA PHE A 115 -13.78 -14.21 3.22
C PHE A 115 -13.26 -14.54 1.81
N GLN A 116 -11.98 -14.31 1.51
CA GLN A 116 -11.46 -14.65 0.19
C GLN A 116 -11.35 -16.16 -0.03
N VAL A 117 -10.98 -16.92 1.01
CA VAL A 117 -10.99 -18.41 0.97
C VAL A 117 -12.42 -18.92 0.81
N LEU A 118 -13.38 -18.35 1.58
CA LEU A 118 -14.79 -18.72 1.43
C LEU A 118 -15.32 -18.38 0.03
N GLU A 119 -14.85 -17.30 -0.59
CA GLU A 119 -15.17 -16.95 -1.99
C GLU A 119 -14.66 -18.03 -2.96
N GLU A 120 -13.41 -18.48 -2.81
CA GLU A 120 -12.86 -19.57 -3.62
C GLU A 120 -13.66 -20.85 -3.48
N ILE A 121 -13.99 -21.26 -2.24
CA ILE A 121 -14.80 -22.43 -1.95
C ILE A 121 -16.16 -22.34 -2.64
N LEU A 122 -16.87 -21.24 -2.51
CA LEU A 122 -18.24 -21.09 -3.03
C LEU A 122 -18.28 -20.89 -4.55
N PHE A 123 -17.26 -20.25 -5.13
CA PHE A 123 -17.25 -19.90 -6.57
C PHE A 123 -16.38 -20.85 -7.41
N GLY A 124 -15.48 -21.64 -6.80
CA GLY A 124 -14.59 -22.61 -7.42
C GLY A 124 -15.28 -23.93 -7.81
N GLU A 125 -14.59 -25.04 -7.71
CA GLU A 125 -15.14 -26.36 -7.91
C GLU A 125 -16.17 -26.71 -6.83
N TRP A 126 -17.11 -27.61 -7.12
CA TRP A 126 -18.22 -27.86 -6.24
C TRP A 126 -18.55 -29.36 -6.14
N ASP A 127 -18.52 -29.88 -4.92
CA ASP A 127 -18.93 -31.21 -4.56
C ASP A 127 -19.64 -31.23 -3.18
N ASP A 128 -19.98 -32.42 -2.68
CA ASP A 128 -20.67 -32.56 -1.38
C ASP A 128 -19.81 -32.17 -0.17
N SER A 129 -18.47 -32.22 -0.29
CA SER A 129 -17.54 -31.79 0.77
C SER A 129 -17.52 -30.28 0.93
N THR A 130 -17.87 -29.53 -0.12
CA THR A 130 -17.85 -28.06 -0.17
C THR A 130 -18.68 -27.45 0.97
N TYR A 131 -19.81 -28.07 1.35
CA TYR A 131 -20.63 -27.55 2.46
C TYR A 131 -19.91 -27.60 3.80
N SER A 132 -19.18 -28.69 4.07
CA SER A 132 -18.45 -28.85 5.34
C SER A 132 -17.23 -27.93 5.41
N ILE A 133 -16.53 -27.77 4.31
CA ILE A 133 -15.36 -26.87 4.18
C ILE A 133 -15.82 -25.42 4.36
N ALA A 134 -16.86 -25.00 3.64
CA ALA A 134 -17.43 -23.66 3.76
C ALA A 134 -17.92 -23.36 5.18
N LYS A 135 -18.53 -24.35 5.85
CA LYS A 135 -18.99 -24.20 7.24
C LYS A 135 -17.83 -23.99 8.21
N ALA A 136 -16.74 -24.74 8.06
CA ALA A 136 -15.56 -24.56 8.91
C ALA A 136 -15.00 -23.14 8.77
N GLU A 137 -14.92 -22.62 7.55
CA GLU A 137 -14.49 -21.27 7.25
C GLU A 137 -15.41 -20.19 7.85
N ILE A 138 -16.73 -20.38 7.72
CA ILE A 138 -17.74 -19.48 8.29
C ILE A 138 -17.62 -19.43 9.82
N ILE A 139 -17.40 -20.58 10.49
CA ILE A 139 -17.21 -20.63 11.94
C ILE A 139 -15.96 -19.86 12.36
N GLY A 140 -14.85 -19.96 11.62
CA GLY A 140 -13.63 -19.19 11.85
C GLY A 140 -13.89 -17.69 11.80
N ILE A 141 -14.54 -17.21 10.72
CA ILE A 141 -14.95 -15.80 10.56
C ILE A 141 -15.83 -15.35 11.73
N LYS A 142 -16.84 -16.15 12.09
CA LYS A 142 -17.79 -15.87 13.17
C LYS A 142 -17.08 -15.70 14.51
N ASN A 143 -16.09 -16.53 14.81
CA ASN A 143 -15.32 -16.45 16.05
C ASN A 143 -14.60 -15.11 16.19
N ILE A 144 -13.97 -14.61 15.12
CA ILE A 144 -13.28 -13.31 15.13
C ILE A 144 -14.29 -12.17 15.29
N ILE A 145 -15.41 -12.20 14.57
CA ILE A 145 -16.46 -11.16 14.71
C ILE A 145 -17.02 -11.15 16.14
N SER A 146 -17.12 -12.31 16.78
CA SER A 146 -17.57 -12.41 18.18
C SER A 146 -16.59 -11.75 19.16
N GLN A 147 -15.27 -11.79 18.89
CA GLN A 147 -14.27 -11.09 19.70
C GLN A 147 -14.47 -9.57 19.67
N PHE A 148 -14.74 -8.99 18.48
CA PHE A 148 -15.03 -7.56 18.38
C PHE A 148 -16.28 -7.14 19.16
N LYS A 149 -17.31 -7.99 19.18
CA LYS A 149 -18.53 -7.73 19.97
C LYS A 149 -18.30 -7.76 21.47
N GLN A 150 -17.39 -8.62 21.93
CA GLN A 150 -17.09 -8.83 23.36
C GLN A 150 -15.98 -7.89 23.87
N GLU A 151 -15.39 -7.05 23.02
CA GLU A 151 -14.30 -6.16 23.40
C GLU A 151 -14.77 -5.17 24.50
N PRO A 152 -14.13 -5.19 25.68
CA PRO A 152 -14.51 -4.31 26.78
C PRO A 152 -14.07 -2.87 26.50
N ASN A 153 -14.88 -1.90 26.95
CA ASN A 153 -14.56 -0.47 26.86
C ASN A 153 -14.21 0.02 25.43
N ARG A 154 -14.76 -0.61 24.40
CA ARG A 154 -14.47 -0.32 22.99
C ARG A 154 -14.68 1.15 22.62
N ALA A 155 -15.66 1.84 23.20
CA ALA A 155 -15.92 3.26 22.98
C ALA A 155 -14.70 4.14 23.24
N TYR A 156 -13.83 3.81 24.19
CA TYR A 156 -12.61 4.57 24.50
C TYR A 156 -11.56 4.53 23.38
N LYS A 157 -11.64 3.53 22.47
CA LYS A 157 -10.75 3.45 21.30
C LYS A 157 -11.16 4.45 20.21
N PHE A 158 -12.44 4.82 20.12
CA PHE A 158 -12.98 5.65 19.04
C PHE A 158 -12.76 7.14 19.29
N LYS A 159 -11.51 7.52 19.62
CA LYS A 159 -11.15 8.95 19.69
C LYS A 159 -11.36 9.61 18.34
N ASN A 160 -11.84 10.85 18.34
CA ASN A 160 -12.24 11.57 17.13
C ASN A 160 -11.14 11.61 16.08
N GLU A 161 -9.90 11.93 16.48
CA GLU A 161 -8.74 11.96 15.60
C GLU A 161 -8.44 10.61 14.94
N LEU A 162 -8.61 9.50 15.68
CA LEU A 162 -8.40 8.15 15.17
C LEU A 162 -9.54 7.71 14.24
N VAL A 163 -10.78 8.10 14.53
CA VAL A 163 -11.93 7.81 13.65
C VAL A 163 -11.76 8.55 12.32
N PHE A 164 -11.33 9.83 12.32
CA PHE A 164 -11.08 10.54 11.07
C PHE A 164 -9.91 9.94 10.26
N ASP A 165 -8.88 9.45 10.94
CA ASP A 165 -7.81 8.71 10.25
C ASP A 165 -8.30 7.36 9.71
N ALA A 166 -9.17 6.65 10.43
CA ALA A 166 -9.83 5.45 9.94
C ALA A 166 -10.67 5.71 8.67
N LEU A 167 -11.40 6.83 8.62
CA LEU A 167 -12.14 7.23 7.41
C LEU A 167 -11.20 7.47 6.22
N ARG A 168 -10.07 8.15 6.43
CA ARG A 168 -9.03 8.35 5.41
C ARG A 168 -8.44 7.03 4.94
N SER A 169 -8.07 6.16 5.89
CA SER A 169 -7.55 4.81 5.61
C SER A 169 -8.55 3.98 4.82
N ALA A 170 -9.84 4.01 5.17
CA ALA A 170 -10.90 3.32 4.44
C ALA A 170 -11.03 3.81 2.99
N MET A 171 -10.91 5.12 2.75
CA MET A 171 -10.91 5.68 1.39
C MET A 171 -9.70 5.22 0.57
N ILE A 172 -8.50 5.20 1.16
CA ILE A 172 -7.27 4.70 0.52
C ILE A 172 -7.43 3.21 0.21
N ARG A 173 -7.85 2.41 1.20
CA ARG A 173 -8.04 0.97 1.06
C ARG A 173 -9.07 0.63 -0.01
N MET A 174 -10.23 1.30 0.01
CA MET A 174 -11.26 1.13 -1.00
C MET A 174 -10.73 1.45 -2.41
N THR A 175 -9.91 2.49 -2.54
CA THR A 175 -9.33 2.90 -3.83
C THR A 175 -8.29 1.90 -4.31
N ALA A 176 -7.40 1.44 -3.44
CA ALA A 176 -6.27 0.60 -3.82
C ALA A 176 -6.61 -0.89 -3.87
N LEU A 177 -7.38 -1.41 -2.91
CA LEU A 177 -7.71 -2.83 -2.77
C LEU A 177 -9.15 -3.16 -3.13
N GLY A 178 -10.10 -2.25 -2.85
CA GLY A 178 -11.52 -2.45 -3.13
C GLY A 178 -11.80 -2.45 -4.63
N ILE A 179 -11.80 -1.28 -5.26
CA ILE A 179 -12.18 -1.15 -6.69
C ILE A 179 -11.17 -1.75 -7.68
N SER A 180 -10.00 -2.22 -7.22
CA SER A 180 -9.04 -3.00 -8.02
C SER A 180 -9.41 -4.48 -8.13
N GLY A 181 -10.31 -4.97 -7.29
CA GLY A 181 -10.72 -6.38 -7.25
C GLY A 181 -9.90 -7.25 -6.31
N PHE A 182 -8.90 -6.72 -5.60
CA PHE A 182 -8.10 -7.48 -4.63
C PHE A 182 -8.99 -8.13 -3.56
N ASP A 183 -9.98 -7.41 -3.04
CA ASP A 183 -10.86 -7.88 -1.95
C ASP A 183 -11.91 -8.93 -2.40
N SER A 184 -12.18 -9.06 -3.70
CA SER A 184 -13.17 -10.01 -4.27
C SER A 184 -12.71 -10.44 -5.68
N PRO A 185 -11.64 -11.27 -5.74
CA PRO A 185 -10.93 -11.57 -6.99
C PRO A 185 -11.70 -12.50 -7.93
N ILE A 186 -12.64 -13.29 -7.42
CA ILE A 186 -13.39 -14.32 -8.17
C ILE A 186 -14.83 -13.88 -8.43
N ALA A 187 -15.53 -13.41 -7.41
CA ALA A 187 -16.92 -12.95 -7.53
C ALA A 187 -17.04 -11.58 -8.22
N GLU A 188 -15.95 -10.82 -8.33
CA GLU A 188 -15.90 -9.46 -8.89
C GLU A 188 -16.95 -8.51 -8.27
N ASN A 189 -17.24 -8.70 -6.95
CA ASN A 189 -18.27 -7.93 -6.23
C ASN A 189 -17.78 -6.59 -5.68
N SER A 190 -16.59 -6.17 -6.04
CA SER A 190 -15.87 -5.04 -5.46
C SER A 190 -16.62 -3.70 -5.57
N ILE A 191 -17.40 -3.47 -6.63
CA ILE A 191 -18.10 -2.19 -6.81
C ILE A 191 -19.31 -2.06 -5.86
N PRO A 192 -20.19 -3.05 -5.70
CA PRO A 192 -21.18 -3.05 -4.62
C PRO A 192 -20.57 -2.96 -3.21
N GLU A 193 -19.44 -3.62 -2.97
CA GLU A 193 -18.71 -3.53 -1.69
C GLU A 193 -18.19 -2.10 -1.42
N ALA A 194 -17.70 -1.41 -2.45
CA ALA A 194 -17.30 -0.01 -2.32
C ALA A 194 -18.50 0.90 -1.96
N ALA A 195 -19.70 0.63 -2.50
CA ALA A 195 -20.90 1.37 -2.12
C ALA A 195 -21.21 1.19 -0.62
N ALA A 196 -21.16 -0.04 -0.10
CA ALA A 196 -21.36 -0.32 1.33
C ALA A 196 -20.32 0.38 2.22
N THR A 197 -19.06 0.47 1.76
CA THR A 197 -18.00 1.24 2.44
C THR A 197 -18.36 2.72 2.52
N VAL A 198 -18.78 3.34 1.39
CA VAL A 198 -19.15 4.77 1.36
C VAL A 198 -20.39 5.05 2.21
N GLU A 199 -21.39 4.15 2.22
CA GLU A 199 -22.56 4.22 3.12
C GLU A 199 -22.16 4.26 4.60
N SER A 200 -21.18 3.43 4.99
CA SER A 200 -20.65 3.42 6.37
C SER A 200 -19.91 4.71 6.70
N ILE A 201 -19.04 5.19 5.80
CA ILE A 201 -18.36 6.49 5.95
C ILE A 201 -19.39 7.63 6.14
N GLN A 202 -20.45 7.67 5.33
CA GLN A 202 -21.52 8.65 5.46
C GLN A 202 -22.21 8.56 6.82
N SER A 203 -22.51 7.35 7.29
CA SER A 203 -23.15 7.11 8.59
C SER A 203 -22.27 7.60 9.76
N ILE A 204 -20.96 7.37 9.68
CA ILE A 204 -19.98 7.84 10.68
C ILE A 204 -19.90 9.37 10.66
N LEU A 205 -19.73 9.99 9.50
CA LEU A 205 -19.63 11.45 9.37
C LEU A 205 -20.90 12.15 9.85
N ASN A 206 -22.08 11.57 9.65
CA ASN A 206 -23.34 12.13 10.13
C ASN A 206 -23.41 12.24 11.66
N ILE A 207 -22.67 11.43 12.42
CA ILE A 207 -22.54 11.56 13.88
C ILE A 207 -21.84 12.87 14.24
N TYR A 208 -20.85 13.28 13.45
CA TYR A 208 -20.08 14.51 13.66
C TYR A 208 -20.80 15.77 13.16
N PHE A 209 -21.68 15.64 12.19
CA PHE A 209 -22.41 16.78 11.62
C PHE A 209 -23.60 17.26 12.46
N THR A 210 -23.87 16.66 13.61
CA THR A 210 -25.05 17.00 14.45
C THR A 210 -24.96 18.34 15.18
N ASN A 211 -23.76 18.96 15.28
CA ASN A 211 -23.54 20.19 16.03
C ASN A 211 -22.68 21.20 15.25
N ASN A 212 -23.24 22.39 15.05
CA ASN A 212 -22.61 23.70 14.76
C ASN A 212 -21.57 23.85 13.62
N ASN A 213 -21.32 22.85 12.78
CA ASN A 213 -20.55 23.09 11.56
C ASN A 213 -21.44 23.81 10.53
N SER A 214 -20.89 24.75 9.79
CA SER A 214 -21.64 25.49 8.77
C SER A 214 -22.48 24.50 7.95
N ASN A 215 -23.81 24.71 7.91
CA ASN A 215 -24.74 23.83 7.17
C ASN A 215 -24.26 23.54 5.73
N ALA A 216 -23.56 24.50 5.12
CA ALA A 216 -23.03 24.38 3.76
C ALA A 216 -21.94 23.29 3.59
N SER A 217 -20.98 23.14 4.51
CA SER A 217 -19.95 22.11 4.43
C SER A 217 -20.53 20.70 4.61
N LYS A 218 -21.45 20.56 5.58
CA LYS A 218 -22.21 19.33 5.82
C LYS A 218 -23.03 18.91 4.60
N GLU A 219 -23.82 19.83 4.03
CA GLU A 219 -24.64 19.57 2.85
C GLU A 219 -23.79 19.15 1.65
N THR A 220 -22.68 19.85 1.41
CA THR A 220 -21.75 19.55 0.33
C THR A 220 -21.16 18.15 0.49
N THR A 221 -20.68 17.79 1.67
CA THR A 221 -20.08 16.46 1.94
C THR A 221 -21.11 15.35 1.79
N ASN A 222 -22.32 15.53 2.36
CA ASN A 222 -23.39 14.53 2.22
C ASN A 222 -23.82 14.34 0.76
N LYS A 223 -23.90 15.42 -0.01
CA LYS A 223 -24.23 15.35 -1.44
C LYS A 223 -23.15 14.60 -2.23
N LEU A 224 -21.86 14.84 -1.95
CA LEU A 224 -20.76 14.12 -2.57
C LEU A 224 -20.83 12.62 -2.27
N LEU A 225 -21.06 12.24 -1.01
CA LEU A 225 -21.18 10.84 -0.59
C LEU A 225 -22.39 10.16 -1.23
N SER A 226 -23.57 10.82 -1.22
CA SER A 226 -24.78 10.28 -1.86
C SER A 226 -24.57 10.09 -3.37
N ASN A 227 -23.98 11.07 -4.07
CA ASN A 227 -23.68 10.95 -5.49
C ASN A 227 -22.66 9.81 -5.78
N ALA A 228 -21.67 9.59 -4.89
CA ALA A 228 -20.73 8.48 -5.00
C ALA A 228 -21.44 7.13 -4.86
N ILE A 229 -22.34 6.99 -3.88
CA ILE A 229 -23.16 5.79 -3.67
C ILE A 229 -24.05 5.52 -4.89
N ASP A 230 -24.74 6.55 -5.41
CA ASP A 230 -25.60 6.44 -6.59
C ASP A 230 -24.81 6.01 -7.84
N TYR A 231 -23.62 6.59 -8.04
CA TYR A 231 -22.73 6.20 -9.13
C TYR A 231 -22.30 4.73 -9.04
N LEU A 232 -21.88 4.28 -7.86
CA LEU A 232 -21.48 2.88 -7.61
C LEU A 232 -22.64 1.92 -7.83
N ASN A 233 -23.84 2.26 -7.34
CA ASN A 233 -25.04 1.45 -7.49
C ASN A 233 -25.53 1.38 -8.93
N SER A 234 -25.31 2.41 -9.73
CA SER A 234 -25.67 2.46 -11.14
C SER A 234 -24.64 1.78 -12.07
N ASN A 235 -23.40 1.57 -11.61
CA ASN A 235 -22.28 1.07 -12.41
C ASN A 235 -21.63 -0.19 -11.81
N LYS A 236 -22.42 -1.21 -11.46
CA LYS A 236 -21.97 -2.39 -10.71
C LYS A 236 -21.04 -3.34 -11.47
N ASN A 237 -20.92 -3.24 -12.80
CA ASN A 237 -20.11 -4.16 -13.58
C ASN A 237 -18.62 -3.87 -13.40
N PHE A 238 -17.90 -4.79 -12.75
CA PHE A 238 -16.49 -4.65 -12.39
C PHE A 238 -15.60 -4.30 -13.60
N ASN A 239 -15.74 -5.04 -14.72
CA ASN A 239 -14.88 -4.88 -15.89
C ASN A 239 -15.19 -3.63 -16.73
N ARG A 240 -16.40 -3.04 -16.58
CA ARG A 240 -16.84 -1.82 -17.30
C ARG A 240 -16.78 -0.56 -16.43
N PHE A 241 -16.48 -0.70 -15.14
CA PHE A 241 -16.46 0.41 -14.20
C PHE A 241 -15.36 1.42 -14.56
N ASP A 242 -15.73 2.71 -14.67
CA ASP A 242 -14.79 3.79 -14.95
C ASP A 242 -14.13 4.28 -13.66
N ARG A 243 -13.01 3.68 -13.31
CA ARG A 243 -12.24 3.97 -12.10
C ARG A 243 -11.59 5.35 -12.15
N ALA A 244 -11.12 5.76 -13.33
CA ALA A 244 -10.53 7.09 -13.50
C ALA A 244 -11.55 8.19 -13.23
N TYR A 245 -12.76 8.04 -13.75
CA TYR A 245 -13.87 8.95 -13.49
C TYR A 245 -14.28 8.93 -12.01
N PHE A 246 -14.47 7.74 -11.43
CA PHE A 246 -14.89 7.59 -10.04
C PHE A 246 -13.88 8.21 -9.06
N ILE A 247 -12.59 7.95 -9.24
CA ILE A 247 -11.53 8.49 -8.39
C ILE A 247 -11.50 10.02 -8.46
N THR A 248 -11.54 10.58 -9.67
CA THR A 248 -11.36 12.03 -9.83
C THR A 248 -12.61 12.84 -9.47
N ASN A 249 -13.82 12.26 -9.60
CA ASN A 249 -15.06 13.00 -9.36
C ASN A 249 -15.71 12.71 -8.00
N TYR A 250 -15.34 11.59 -7.35
CA TYR A 250 -15.92 11.22 -6.05
C TYR A 250 -14.88 10.94 -4.97
N ILE A 251 -13.88 10.07 -5.24
CA ILE A 251 -12.90 9.70 -4.20
C ILE A 251 -12.11 10.92 -3.72
N ASN A 252 -11.47 11.66 -4.63
CA ASN A 252 -10.67 12.83 -4.24
C ASN A 252 -11.50 13.91 -3.53
N PRO A 253 -12.67 14.34 -4.04
CA PRO A 253 -13.49 15.31 -3.33
C PRO A 253 -13.96 14.84 -1.94
N VAL A 254 -14.35 13.56 -1.78
CA VAL A 254 -14.75 13.00 -0.48
C VAL A 254 -13.55 12.96 0.46
N PHE A 255 -12.38 12.47 -0.01
CA PHE A 255 -11.14 12.43 0.78
C PHE A 255 -10.74 13.83 1.28
N THR A 256 -10.73 14.82 0.38
CA THR A 256 -10.47 16.23 0.73
C THR A 256 -11.46 16.73 1.79
N SER A 257 -12.75 16.40 1.65
CA SER A 257 -13.78 16.81 2.60
C SER A 257 -13.56 16.20 3.98
N ILE A 258 -13.19 14.91 4.08
CA ILE A 258 -12.88 14.25 5.35
C ILE A 258 -11.70 14.96 6.03
N VAL A 259 -10.60 15.22 5.28
CA VAL A 259 -9.41 15.90 5.83
C VAL A 259 -9.75 17.30 6.33
N LYS A 260 -10.48 18.09 5.54
CA LYS A 260 -10.90 19.44 5.94
C LYS A 260 -11.79 19.43 7.18
N THR A 261 -12.79 18.55 7.21
CA THR A 261 -13.68 18.41 8.38
C THR A 261 -12.92 18.04 9.64
N GLY A 262 -11.95 17.12 9.55
CA GLY A 262 -11.08 16.76 10.66
C GLY A 262 -10.24 17.94 11.16
N ASN A 263 -9.62 18.68 10.25
CA ASN A 263 -8.77 19.84 10.57
C ASN A 263 -9.60 20.97 11.20
N GLU A 264 -10.77 21.31 10.64
CA GLU A 264 -11.68 22.35 11.14
C GLU A 264 -12.19 22.06 12.56
N ASN A 265 -12.30 20.78 12.93
CA ASN A 265 -12.71 20.35 14.26
C ASN A 265 -11.52 20.08 15.22
N GLY A 266 -10.28 20.29 14.77
CA GLY A 266 -9.10 20.06 15.59
C GLY A 266 -8.78 18.57 15.83
N PHE A 267 -9.31 17.67 15.01
CA PHE A 267 -9.11 16.22 15.11
C PHE A 267 -7.80 15.81 14.40
N LEU A 268 -6.70 16.39 14.85
CA LEU A 268 -5.36 16.09 14.35
C LEU A 268 -4.74 14.99 15.19
N LEU A 269 -4.13 14.03 14.51
CA LEU A 269 -3.35 12.97 15.17
C LEU A 269 -2.17 13.56 15.93
N PRO A 270 -1.77 12.94 17.06
CA PRO A 270 -0.52 13.25 17.70
C PRO A 270 0.65 13.22 16.71
N LYS A 271 1.68 14.02 16.99
CA LYS A 271 2.87 14.12 16.13
C LYS A 271 3.74 12.87 16.29
N GLU A 272 3.31 11.77 15.69
CA GLU A 272 4.02 10.49 15.66
C GLU A 272 4.54 10.21 14.26
N ARG A 273 5.55 9.33 14.15
CA ARG A 273 6.03 8.83 12.87
C ARG A 273 4.97 7.96 12.22
N ARG A 274 4.46 8.41 11.09
CA ARG A 274 3.44 7.70 10.29
C ARG A 274 3.82 7.73 8.82
N PRO A 275 3.51 6.68 8.04
CA PRO A 275 3.81 6.67 6.62
C PRO A 275 3.05 7.75 5.85
N LEU A 276 1.84 8.11 6.29
CA LEU A 276 0.97 9.06 5.61
C LEU A 276 0.97 10.44 6.30
N ASN A 277 1.13 11.48 5.50
CA ASN A 277 0.93 12.86 5.94
C ASN A 277 -0.56 13.11 6.18
N GLN A 278 -0.92 13.38 7.44
CA GLN A 278 -2.32 13.59 7.83
C GLN A 278 -2.96 14.84 7.18
N LEU A 279 -2.17 15.79 6.72
CA LEU A 279 -2.66 17.03 6.08
C LEU A 279 -2.80 16.88 4.56
N SER A 280 -2.42 15.74 3.97
CA SER A 280 -2.59 15.52 2.55
C SER A 280 -4.07 15.44 2.17
N GLU A 281 -4.51 16.30 1.25
CA GLU A 281 -5.91 16.40 0.79
C GLU A 281 -6.21 15.50 -0.42
N SER A 282 -5.23 14.75 -0.93
CA SER A 282 -5.41 13.85 -2.07
C SER A 282 -4.56 12.59 -1.92
N ILE A 283 -5.12 11.45 -2.31
CA ILE A 283 -4.40 10.17 -2.39
C ILE A 283 -3.25 10.21 -3.42
N PHE A 284 -3.30 11.14 -4.38
CA PHE A 284 -2.30 11.31 -5.43
C PHE A 284 -1.45 12.57 -5.22
N SER A 285 -1.42 13.13 -4.01
CA SER A 285 -0.53 14.23 -3.67
C SER A 285 0.93 13.75 -3.67
N ASP A 286 1.84 14.61 -4.14
CA ASP A 286 3.29 14.40 -4.03
C ASP A 286 3.79 14.48 -2.58
N SER A 287 2.97 15.03 -1.67
CA SER A 287 3.20 15.08 -0.22
C SER A 287 2.38 14.06 0.57
N LEU A 288 1.77 13.05 -0.07
CA LEU A 288 0.97 12.03 0.64
C LEU A 288 1.79 11.28 1.68
N PHE A 289 3.05 10.95 1.36
CA PHE A 289 3.90 10.15 2.24
C PHE A 289 4.84 11.02 3.06
N ASP A 290 4.99 10.71 4.34
CA ASP A 290 6.09 11.21 5.16
C ASP A 290 7.33 10.34 4.91
N ILE A 291 8.25 10.84 4.10
CA ILE A 291 9.50 10.13 3.77
C ILE A 291 10.37 9.88 5.00
N SER A 292 10.23 10.68 6.07
CA SER A 292 10.99 10.49 7.30
C SER A 292 10.62 9.21 8.03
N PHE A 293 9.39 8.70 7.83
CA PHE A 293 8.93 7.43 8.37
C PHE A 293 9.83 6.26 7.97
N TYR A 294 10.30 6.25 6.72
CA TYR A 294 11.13 5.16 6.18
C TYR A 294 12.62 5.30 6.50
N SER A 295 13.00 6.20 7.40
CA SER A 295 14.36 6.25 7.98
C SER A 295 14.46 5.29 9.17
N PRO A 296 15.63 4.73 9.50
CA PRO A 296 15.76 3.78 10.60
C PRO A 296 15.26 4.31 11.94
N THR A 297 15.62 5.56 12.27
CA THR A 297 15.18 6.30 13.47
C THR A 297 15.17 7.80 13.17
N GLU A 298 14.60 8.61 14.06
CA GLU A 298 14.65 10.08 13.98
C GLU A 298 16.09 10.63 13.86
N ARG A 299 17.04 10.01 14.56
CA ARG A 299 18.47 10.38 14.51
C ARG A 299 19.05 10.27 13.09
N TYR A 300 18.57 9.29 12.31
CA TYR A 300 19.07 8.96 10.98
C TYR A 300 18.18 9.46 9.83
N ARG A 301 17.34 10.45 10.09
CA ARG A 301 16.57 11.14 9.04
C ARG A 301 17.49 11.77 8.00
N SER A 302 17.03 11.80 6.77
CA SER A 302 17.74 12.50 5.69
C SER A 302 17.72 14.01 5.94
N THR A 303 18.90 14.63 5.93
CA THR A 303 19.09 16.08 5.94
C THR A 303 19.76 16.51 4.63
N SER A 304 19.71 17.80 4.29
CA SER A 304 20.36 18.31 3.08
C SER A 304 21.86 17.99 3.05
N ASP A 305 22.53 18.09 4.18
CA ASP A 305 23.97 17.81 4.29
C ASP A 305 24.27 16.31 4.13
N ARG A 306 23.43 15.42 4.69
CA ARG A 306 23.54 13.98 4.48
C ARG A 306 23.28 13.59 3.02
N VAL A 307 22.29 14.19 2.39
CA VAL A 307 21.98 13.96 0.97
C VAL A 307 23.14 14.40 0.08
N GLN A 308 23.73 15.58 0.32
CA GLN A 308 24.88 16.07 -0.44
C GLN A 308 26.12 15.19 -0.27
N LEU A 309 26.44 14.83 0.98
CA LEU A 309 27.53 13.90 1.28
C LEU A 309 27.29 12.53 0.63
N GLY A 310 26.06 12.00 0.76
CA GLY A 310 25.67 10.73 0.18
C GLY A 310 25.77 10.72 -1.35
N LYS A 311 25.39 11.82 -2.02
CA LYS A 311 25.56 11.97 -3.47
C LYS A 311 27.04 11.91 -3.89
N LEU A 312 27.92 12.58 -3.16
CA LEU A 312 29.37 12.52 -3.45
C LEU A 312 29.90 11.10 -3.28
N LEU A 313 29.56 10.41 -2.17
CA LEU A 313 29.98 9.05 -1.90
C LEU A 313 29.40 8.03 -2.90
N PHE A 314 28.18 8.26 -3.39
CA PHE A 314 27.51 7.39 -4.38
C PHE A 314 28.27 7.31 -5.70
N PHE A 315 28.92 8.39 -6.12
CA PHE A 315 29.72 8.46 -7.35
C PHE A 315 31.22 8.31 -7.10
N ASP A 316 31.67 8.21 -5.86
CA ASP A 316 33.09 8.03 -5.51
C ASP A 316 33.44 6.55 -5.48
N PRO A 317 34.50 6.10 -6.20
CA PRO A 317 34.92 4.70 -6.20
C PRO A 317 35.61 4.25 -4.90
N ILE A 318 35.72 5.11 -3.89
CA ILE A 318 36.43 4.84 -2.64
C ILE A 318 35.90 3.62 -1.88
N LEU A 319 34.65 3.24 -2.08
CA LEU A 319 34.03 2.07 -1.44
C LEU A 319 34.38 0.74 -2.12
N SER A 320 34.84 0.77 -3.39
CA SER A 320 35.23 -0.43 -4.14
C SER A 320 36.65 -0.89 -3.82
N ALA A 321 36.90 -2.19 -3.85
CA ALA A 321 38.24 -2.72 -3.73
C ALA A 321 39.16 -2.34 -4.89
N THR A 322 38.62 -2.33 -6.09
CA THR A 322 39.32 -2.08 -7.35
C THR A 322 39.48 -0.60 -7.68
N ARG A 323 38.73 0.27 -7.02
CA ARG A 323 38.72 1.74 -7.25
C ARG A 323 38.30 2.16 -8.66
N ASP A 324 37.69 1.29 -9.42
CA ASP A 324 37.25 1.50 -10.79
C ASP A 324 35.71 1.57 -10.91
N ARG A 325 35.00 1.35 -9.80
CA ARG A 325 33.52 1.39 -9.77
C ARG A 325 32.99 2.08 -8.52
N SER A 326 31.83 2.69 -8.68
CA SER A 326 31.01 3.27 -7.63
C SER A 326 29.57 2.73 -7.74
N CYS A 327 28.66 3.17 -6.87
CA CYS A 327 27.22 2.85 -7.01
C CYS A 327 26.68 3.35 -8.37
N GLY A 328 27.16 4.54 -8.82
CA GLY A 328 26.78 5.11 -10.10
C GLY A 328 27.24 4.32 -11.34
N THR A 329 28.14 3.34 -11.19
CA THR A 329 28.56 2.46 -12.29
C THR A 329 27.42 1.54 -12.75
N CYS A 330 26.66 1.01 -11.80
CA CYS A 330 25.48 0.16 -12.07
C CYS A 330 24.18 0.98 -12.06
N HIS A 331 24.07 1.99 -11.20
CA HIS A 331 22.88 2.84 -11.10
C HIS A 331 23.12 4.18 -11.80
N LYS A 332 23.00 4.18 -13.14
CA LYS A 332 23.27 5.32 -14.00
C LYS A 332 22.08 6.29 -14.04
N PRO A 333 22.24 7.56 -13.62
CA PRO A 333 21.14 8.52 -13.62
C PRO A 333 20.44 8.67 -14.97
N GLU A 334 21.20 8.69 -16.05
CA GLU A 334 20.72 8.83 -17.43
C GLU A 334 19.91 7.62 -17.92
N LEU A 335 20.03 6.47 -17.25
CA LEU A 335 19.25 5.26 -17.48
C LEU A 335 18.20 5.02 -16.36
N ALA A 336 17.70 6.10 -15.77
CA ALA A 336 16.76 6.04 -14.63
C ALA A 336 17.31 5.22 -13.45
N PHE A 337 18.60 5.31 -13.16
CA PHE A 337 19.33 4.55 -12.15
C PHE A 337 19.26 3.02 -12.33
N THR A 338 19.23 2.55 -13.57
CA THR A 338 19.55 1.17 -13.97
C THR A 338 20.89 1.15 -14.73
N ASP A 339 21.36 -0.02 -15.15
CA ASP A 339 22.54 -0.15 -16.02
C ASP A 339 22.22 -0.43 -17.49
N GLY A 340 20.97 -0.79 -17.78
CA GLY A 340 20.47 -1.15 -19.11
C GLY A 340 20.87 -2.56 -19.56
N PHE A 341 21.59 -3.35 -18.74
CA PHE A 341 21.95 -4.72 -19.07
C PHE A 341 20.87 -5.73 -18.63
N LYS A 342 20.91 -6.91 -19.26
CA LYS A 342 20.02 -8.03 -18.85
C LYS A 342 20.20 -8.36 -17.38
N THR A 343 21.45 -8.53 -16.95
CA THR A 343 21.87 -8.69 -15.56
C THR A 343 23.13 -7.88 -15.31
N ALA A 344 23.36 -7.47 -14.06
CA ALA A 344 24.44 -6.56 -13.72
C ALA A 344 25.84 -7.17 -14.02
N LEU A 345 26.77 -6.32 -14.47
CA LEU A 345 28.16 -6.73 -14.71
C LEU A 345 28.90 -6.88 -13.37
N ALA A 346 29.55 -8.04 -13.17
CA ALA A 346 30.30 -8.32 -11.96
C ALA A 346 31.59 -7.48 -11.82
N VAL A 347 32.25 -7.54 -10.67
CA VAL A 347 33.45 -6.77 -10.34
C VAL A 347 34.62 -7.05 -11.26
N ASP A 348 34.70 -8.26 -11.81
CA ASP A 348 35.74 -8.68 -12.78
C ASP A 348 35.56 -8.07 -14.18
N GLN A 349 34.45 -7.34 -14.40
CA GLN A 349 34.06 -6.73 -15.68
C GLN A 349 33.96 -7.72 -16.86
N LYS A 350 33.79 -9.02 -16.58
CA LYS A 350 33.71 -10.10 -17.56
C LYS A 350 32.49 -10.98 -17.36
N THR A 351 32.15 -11.27 -16.13
CA THR A 351 31.02 -12.10 -15.77
C THR A 351 29.79 -11.24 -15.41
N TYR A 352 28.62 -11.86 -15.38
CA TYR A 352 27.37 -11.19 -15.04
C TYR A 352 26.78 -11.80 -13.78
N LEU A 353 26.16 -10.96 -12.96
CA LEU A 353 25.37 -11.38 -11.81
C LEU A 353 24.09 -12.10 -12.25
N LEU A 354 23.41 -12.73 -11.30
CA LEU A 354 22.17 -13.46 -11.59
C LEU A 354 20.99 -12.52 -11.89
N ARG A 355 21.04 -11.27 -11.42
CA ARG A 355 19.89 -10.37 -11.41
C ARG A 355 20.14 -9.08 -12.16
N ASN A 356 19.06 -8.53 -12.69
CA ASN A 356 19.01 -7.19 -13.28
C ASN A 356 19.27 -6.09 -12.23
N THR A 357 19.77 -4.94 -12.66
CA THR A 357 19.94 -3.76 -11.81
C THR A 357 18.63 -2.99 -11.69
N PRO A 358 17.94 -2.97 -10.52
CA PRO A 358 16.70 -2.24 -10.37
C PRO A 358 16.94 -0.73 -10.30
N THR A 359 15.93 0.05 -10.72
CA THR A 359 15.94 1.50 -10.51
C THR A 359 15.99 1.87 -9.02
N LEU A 360 16.63 2.99 -8.69
CA LEU A 360 16.62 3.57 -7.35
C LEU A 360 15.48 4.58 -7.15
N TRP A 361 14.80 5.01 -8.22
CA TRP A 361 13.66 5.90 -8.10
C TRP A 361 12.56 5.26 -7.24
N ASN A 362 12.11 6.01 -6.23
CA ASN A 362 11.07 5.58 -5.29
C ASN A 362 11.43 4.34 -4.43
N SER A 363 12.72 3.94 -4.36
CA SER A 363 13.15 2.78 -3.55
C SER A 363 12.87 2.96 -2.05
N ILE A 364 12.74 4.19 -1.57
CA ILE A 364 12.30 4.49 -0.21
C ILE A 364 10.92 3.91 0.12
N PHE A 365 10.01 3.86 -0.86
CA PHE A 365 8.66 3.32 -0.68
C PHE A 365 8.62 1.79 -0.84
N GLN A 366 9.61 1.11 -0.26
CA GLN A 366 9.73 -0.33 -0.19
C GLN A 366 10.32 -0.68 1.17
N THR A 367 9.58 -1.35 2.01
CA THR A 367 10.04 -1.75 3.36
C THR A 367 10.93 -2.99 3.34
N LYS A 368 11.11 -3.57 2.18
CA LYS A 368 12.05 -4.68 1.91
C LYS A 368 12.91 -4.32 0.71
N GLN A 369 14.22 -4.56 0.81
CA GLN A 369 15.20 -4.23 -0.23
C GLN A 369 15.71 -5.49 -0.92
N PHE A 370 16.39 -5.32 -2.06
CA PHE A 370 16.71 -6.35 -3.05
C PHE A 370 15.46 -6.98 -3.70
N PHE A 371 15.65 -7.73 -4.77
CA PHE A 371 14.56 -8.48 -5.39
C PHE A 371 13.98 -9.58 -4.50
N ASP A 372 14.82 -10.16 -3.62
CA ASP A 372 14.46 -11.26 -2.70
C ASP A 372 13.98 -10.79 -1.31
N SER A 373 13.80 -9.49 -1.12
CA SER A 373 13.28 -8.92 0.13
C SER A 373 14.08 -9.27 1.41
N ARG A 374 15.40 -9.54 1.28
CA ARG A 374 16.22 -10.06 2.37
C ARG A 374 16.61 -9.06 3.45
N THR A 375 16.50 -7.76 3.18
CA THR A 375 16.80 -6.72 4.17
C THR A 375 15.72 -5.63 4.19
N ALA A 376 15.49 -5.05 5.35
CA ALA A 376 14.45 -4.02 5.54
C ALA A 376 14.97 -2.58 5.33
N MET A 377 16.27 -2.35 5.44
CA MET A 377 16.84 -1.00 5.46
C MET A 377 17.84 -0.78 4.33
N LEU A 378 17.83 0.42 3.74
CA LEU A 378 18.81 0.82 2.72
C LEU A 378 20.24 0.81 3.27
N GLU A 379 20.44 1.15 4.54
CA GLU A 379 21.75 1.11 5.21
C GLU A 379 22.35 -0.29 5.24
N HIS A 380 21.54 -1.30 5.54
CA HIS A 380 21.97 -2.69 5.54
C HIS A 380 22.20 -3.19 4.10
N GLN A 381 21.31 -2.81 3.16
CA GLN A 381 21.52 -3.13 1.73
C GLN A 381 22.85 -2.61 1.22
N LEU A 382 23.21 -1.37 1.57
CA LEU A 382 24.49 -0.79 1.16
C LEU A 382 25.67 -1.58 1.73
N SER A 383 25.60 -1.96 3.01
CA SER A 383 26.65 -2.79 3.63
C SER A 383 26.82 -4.12 2.88
N ASP A 384 25.71 -4.80 2.55
CA ASP A 384 25.73 -6.06 1.80
C ASP A 384 26.40 -5.87 0.43
N VAL A 385 26.00 -4.82 -0.33
CA VAL A 385 26.59 -4.53 -1.66
C VAL A 385 28.07 -4.20 -1.59
N VAL A 386 28.50 -3.42 -0.59
CA VAL A 386 29.94 -3.06 -0.43
C VAL A 386 30.78 -4.28 -0.15
N HIS A 387 30.31 -5.21 0.68
CA HIS A 387 31.07 -6.42 1.05
C HIS A 387 30.91 -7.57 0.05
N ASN A 388 29.95 -7.50 -0.88
CA ASN A 388 29.73 -8.56 -1.86
C ASN A 388 30.94 -8.72 -2.79
N GLN A 389 31.47 -9.96 -2.85
CA GLN A 389 32.69 -10.30 -3.58
C GLN A 389 32.53 -10.22 -5.11
N GLU A 390 31.29 -10.30 -5.60
CA GLU A 390 30.98 -10.19 -7.02
C GLU A 390 30.58 -8.76 -7.44
N GLU A 391 30.25 -7.86 -6.46
CA GLU A 391 29.84 -6.50 -6.73
C GLU A 391 30.95 -5.48 -6.44
N MET A 392 31.07 -4.98 -5.21
CA MET A 392 32.05 -3.95 -4.84
C MET A 392 33.34 -4.53 -4.26
N LYS A 393 33.30 -5.73 -3.69
CA LYS A 393 34.42 -6.43 -3.03
C LYS A 393 35.16 -5.53 -2.03
N GLY A 394 34.45 -4.55 -1.44
CA GLY A 394 34.99 -3.48 -0.63
C GLY A 394 35.05 -3.81 0.85
N SER A 395 35.36 -2.78 1.65
CA SER A 395 35.34 -2.83 3.11
C SER A 395 35.00 -1.44 3.67
N LEU A 396 33.92 -1.34 4.41
CA LEU A 396 33.53 -0.10 5.07
C LEU A 396 34.58 0.34 6.10
N THR A 397 35.18 -0.58 6.84
CA THR A 397 36.28 -0.30 7.80
C THR A 397 37.47 0.37 7.12
N ARG A 398 37.89 -0.12 5.94
CA ARG A 398 38.92 0.50 5.13
C ARG A 398 38.47 1.90 4.65
N SER A 399 37.25 2.02 4.19
CA SER A 399 36.71 3.29 3.71
C SER A 399 36.64 4.37 4.80
N VAL A 400 36.33 4.00 6.06
CA VAL A 400 36.39 4.93 7.21
C VAL A 400 37.82 5.51 7.35
N LYS A 401 38.87 4.68 7.29
CA LYS A 401 40.26 5.15 7.41
C LYS A 401 40.65 6.11 6.27
N GLU A 402 40.30 5.76 5.05
CA GLU A 402 40.66 6.53 3.87
C GLU A 402 39.86 7.84 3.77
N LEU A 403 38.58 7.83 4.05
CA LEU A 403 37.75 9.04 4.12
C LEU A 403 38.20 9.98 5.25
N GLY A 404 38.62 9.40 6.39
CA GLY A 404 39.15 10.16 7.54
C GLY A 404 40.49 10.84 7.24
N ALA A 405 41.32 10.28 6.34
CA ALA A 405 42.55 10.90 5.88
C ALA A 405 42.33 12.07 4.90
N SER A 406 41.12 12.23 4.37
CA SER A 406 40.76 13.33 3.46
C SER A 406 40.16 14.51 4.25
N PRO A 407 40.82 15.68 4.31
CA PRO A 407 40.29 16.86 4.99
C PRO A 407 38.89 17.27 4.46
N LYS A 408 38.66 17.09 3.15
CA LYS A 408 37.37 17.36 2.52
C LYS A 408 36.26 16.49 3.11
N TYR A 409 36.47 15.17 3.18
CA TYR A 409 35.44 14.27 3.70
C TYR A 409 35.28 14.39 5.21
N ALA A 410 36.37 14.58 5.96
CA ALA A 410 36.29 14.82 7.41
C ALA A 410 35.36 16.00 7.73
N LEU A 411 35.51 17.14 7.02
CA LEU A 411 34.65 18.31 7.19
C LEU A 411 33.20 18.03 6.79
N LEU A 412 32.95 17.30 5.70
CA LEU A 412 31.62 16.97 5.25
C LEU A 412 30.88 16.03 6.24
N PHE A 413 31.58 15.04 6.81
CA PHE A 413 31.03 14.19 7.86
C PHE A 413 30.76 14.97 9.14
N GLN A 414 31.67 15.86 9.55
CA GLN A 414 31.46 16.73 10.71
C GLN A 414 30.20 17.58 10.55
N LYS A 415 29.93 18.10 9.36
CA LYS A 415 28.74 18.90 9.07
C LYS A 415 27.46 18.04 9.05
N ALA A 416 27.49 16.88 8.42
CA ALA A 416 26.33 16.01 8.25
C ALA A 416 25.91 15.28 9.54
N TYR A 417 26.88 15.06 10.47
CA TYR A 417 26.71 14.30 11.70
C TYR A 417 27.23 15.05 12.94
N ALA A 418 27.03 16.37 12.99
CA ALA A 418 27.56 17.25 14.03
C ALA A 418 27.21 16.83 15.46
N ASN A 419 26.11 16.12 15.67
CA ASN A 419 25.64 15.64 16.97
C ASN A 419 26.14 14.23 17.30
N GLU A 420 27.09 13.68 16.55
CA GLU A 420 27.59 12.33 16.72
C GLU A 420 29.10 12.31 16.99
N THR A 421 29.53 11.36 17.82
CA THR A 421 30.96 11.16 18.14
C THR A 421 31.25 9.66 18.14
N PRO A 422 32.07 9.15 17.20
CA PRO A 422 32.67 9.86 16.07
C PRO A 422 31.67 10.18 14.95
N THR A 423 31.91 11.24 14.18
CA THR A 423 31.06 11.64 13.04
C THR A 423 31.22 10.74 11.82
N LEU A 424 32.41 10.17 11.62
CA LEU A 424 32.73 9.22 10.54
C LEU A 424 32.75 7.80 11.08
N THR A 425 31.73 7.04 10.71
CA THR A 425 31.55 5.62 11.03
C THR A 425 31.10 4.86 9.79
N GLU A 426 31.19 3.54 9.79
CA GLU A 426 30.64 2.67 8.74
C GLU A 426 29.14 2.92 8.54
N TYR A 427 28.40 3.05 9.64
CA TYR A 427 26.97 3.32 9.60
C TYR A 427 26.64 4.71 9.02
N ASN A 428 27.44 5.74 9.36
CA ASN A 428 27.22 7.10 8.83
C ASN A 428 27.56 7.19 7.32
N ILE A 429 28.52 6.40 6.82
CA ILE A 429 28.75 6.22 5.38
C ILE A 429 27.49 5.65 4.74
N ALA A 430 26.97 4.55 5.28
CA ALA A 430 25.79 3.88 4.77
C ALA A 430 24.54 4.81 4.84
N ASN A 431 24.34 5.53 5.94
CA ASN A 431 23.22 6.45 6.10
C ASN A 431 23.31 7.68 5.19
N ALA A 432 24.50 8.21 4.92
CA ALA A 432 24.65 9.31 3.98
C ALA A 432 24.22 8.90 2.55
N ILE A 433 24.73 7.76 2.07
CA ILE A 433 24.34 7.24 0.75
C ILE A 433 22.86 6.89 0.71
N SER A 434 22.34 6.24 1.74
CA SER A 434 20.91 5.94 1.88
C SER A 434 20.05 7.22 1.90
N SER A 435 20.56 8.31 2.50
CA SER A 435 19.88 9.61 2.48
C SER A 435 19.78 10.19 1.06
N TYR A 436 20.83 10.03 0.24
CA TYR A 436 20.76 10.40 -1.18
C TYR A 436 19.76 9.52 -1.93
N VAL A 437 19.81 8.20 -1.77
CA VAL A 437 18.87 7.28 -2.41
C VAL A 437 17.42 7.59 -1.99
N ARG A 438 17.15 7.90 -0.70
CA ARG A 438 15.83 8.34 -0.21
C ARG A 438 15.36 9.64 -0.85
N SER A 439 16.25 10.49 -1.32
CA SER A 439 15.88 11.73 -2.01
C SER A 439 15.43 11.53 -3.46
N LEU A 440 15.63 10.33 -4.02
CA LEU A 440 15.24 10.00 -5.40
C LEU A 440 13.74 9.66 -5.46
N ILE A 441 12.89 10.70 -5.44
CA ILE A 441 11.44 10.58 -5.44
C ILE A 441 10.87 11.09 -6.77
N ALA A 442 10.00 10.27 -7.37
CA ALA A 442 9.34 10.54 -8.64
C ALA A 442 7.87 10.09 -8.55
N VAL A 443 7.01 10.95 -7.99
CA VAL A 443 5.57 10.72 -7.74
C VAL A 443 4.69 11.85 -8.29
N ASN A 444 5.18 12.57 -9.30
CA ASN A 444 4.50 13.70 -9.92
C ASN A 444 4.42 13.57 -11.47
N SER A 445 4.07 12.37 -11.91
CA SER A 445 3.92 12.03 -13.32
C SER A 445 2.68 12.66 -13.97
N ARG A 446 2.48 12.45 -15.28
CA ARG A 446 1.26 12.87 -15.99
C ARG A 446 0.01 12.24 -15.39
N PHE A 447 0.08 10.98 -14.99
CA PHE A 447 -1.00 10.28 -14.29
C PHE A 447 -1.37 10.99 -12.97
N ASP A 448 -0.39 11.30 -12.13
CA ASP A 448 -0.66 11.97 -10.84
C ASP A 448 -1.33 13.33 -11.03
N LYS A 449 -0.85 14.11 -12.01
CA LYS A 449 -1.44 15.40 -12.37
C LYS A 449 -2.89 15.27 -12.83
N TYR A 450 -3.18 14.24 -13.66
CA TYR A 450 -4.55 13.95 -14.08
C TYR A 450 -5.43 13.60 -12.89
N MET A 451 -4.96 12.74 -12.00
CA MET A 451 -5.71 12.34 -10.80
C MET A 451 -5.95 13.52 -9.85
N ARG A 452 -5.07 14.51 -9.80
CA ARG A 452 -5.27 15.76 -9.06
C ARG A 452 -6.15 16.80 -9.79
N GLY A 453 -6.70 16.47 -10.95
CA GLY A 453 -7.70 17.28 -11.65
C GLY A 453 -7.25 17.92 -12.97
N ASP A 454 -5.97 17.85 -13.38
CA ASP A 454 -5.53 18.33 -14.68
C ASP A 454 -5.88 17.34 -15.80
N LYS A 455 -7.11 17.45 -16.28
CA LYS A 455 -7.68 16.55 -17.30
C LYS A 455 -6.94 16.56 -18.64
N THR A 456 -6.01 17.49 -18.85
CA THR A 456 -5.21 17.57 -20.10
C THR A 456 -4.04 16.58 -20.12
N LYS A 457 -3.70 15.96 -18.98
CA LYS A 457 -2.50 15.13 -18.83
C LYS A 457 -2.64 13.69 -19.31
N MET A 458 -3.87 13.20 -19.53
CA MET A 458 -4.12 11.87 -20.07
C MET A 458 -5.17 11.91 -21.19
N ASN A 459 -4.93 11.13 -22.23
CA ASN A 459 -5.87 10.94 -23.33
C ASN A 459 -6.81 9.75 -23.09
N LYS A 460 -7.76 9.53 -24.01
CA LYS A 460 -8.79 8.47 -23.87
C LYS A 460 -8.20 7.06 -23.89
N GLU A 461 -7.12 6.81 -24.64
CA GLU A 461 -6.44 5.51 -24.69
C GLU A 461 -5.77 5.19 -23.37
N GLU A 462 -5.03 6.16 -22.80
CA GLU A 462 -4.36 6.06 -21.51
C GLU A 462 -5.36 5.84 -20.36
N LEU A 463 -6.52 6.51 -20.38
CA LEU A 463 -7.59 6.32 -19.40
C LEU A 463 -8.22 4.93 -19.47
N LYS A 464 -8.45 4.41 -20.68
CA LYS A 464 -8.90 3.03 -20.86
C LYS A 464 -7.85 2.05 -20.35
N GLY A 465 -6.58 2.31 -20.61
CA GLY A 465 -5.47 1.51 -20.09
C GLY A 465 -5.45 1.48 -18.56
N PHE A 466 -5.66 2.62 -17.89
CA PHE A 466 -5.79 2.66 -16.43
C PHE A 466 -6.98 1.84 -15.92
N ASN A 467 -8.14 1.97 -16.56
CA ASN A 467 -9.31 1.20 -16.17
C ASN A 467 -9.11 -0.32 -16.37
N LEU A 468 -8.41 -0.73 -17.44
CA LEU A 468 -8.02 -2.12 -17.64
C LEU A 468 -7.01 -2.60 -16.60
N PHE A 469 -5.99 -1.80 -16.30
CA PHE A 469 -4.96 -2.08 -15.30
C PHE A 469 -5.58 -2.34 -13.91
N MET A 470 -6.54 -1.50 -13.52
CA MET A 470 -7.28 -1.61 -12.25
C MET A 470 -8.37 -2.68 -12.25
N GLY A 471 -8.77 -3.18 -13.42
CA GLY A 471 -9.88 -4.11 -13.60
C GLY A 471 -9.44 -5.40 -14.28
N LYS A 472 -9.89 -5.61 -15.52
CA LYS A 472 -9.73 -6.86 -16.30
C LYS A 472 -8.30 -7.40 -16.35
N ALA A 473 -7.29 -6.52 -16.42
CA ALA A 473 -5.87 -6.92 -16.44
C ALA A 473 -5.31 -7.32 -15.07
N LYS A 474 -6.05 -7.06 -13.96
CA LYS A 474 -5.70 -7.43 -12.59
C LYS A 474 -4.31 -6.96 -12.09
N CYS A 475 -3.67 -6.00 -12.78
CA CYS A 475 -2.31 -5.57 -12.43
C CYS A 475 -2.27 -4.87 -11.05
N ALA A 476 -3.32 -4.11 -10.71
CA ALA A 476 -3.41 -3.37 -9.46
C ALA A 476 -3.66 -4.25 -8.22
N THR A 477 -3.83 -5.56 -8.37
CA THR A 477 -3.93 -6.50 -7.23
C THR A 477 -2.58 -6.81 -6.61
N CYS A 478 -1.46 -6.51 -7.31
CA CYS A 478 -0.08 -6.65 -6.81
C CYS A 478 0.67 -5.31 -6.89
N HIS A 479 0.41 -4.48 -7.92
CA HIS A 479 1.00 -3.16 -8.08
C HIS A 479 0.07 -2.08 -7.51
N PHE A 480 0.04 -1.94 -6.18
CA PHE A 480 -0.90 -1.09 -5.47
C PHE A 480 -0.71 0.40 -5.74
N ILE A 481 -1.83 1.09 -5.98
CA ILE A 481 -1.83 2.55 -6.12
C ILE A 481 -1.74 3.23 -4.73
N PRO A 482 -1.13 4.43 -4.64
CA PRO A 482 -0.63 5.27 -5.73
C PRO A 482 0.81 5.00 -6.15
N LEU A 483 1.52 4.08 -5.50
CA LEU A 483 2.96 3.81 -5.74
C LEU A 483 3.21 2.82 -6.88
N PHE A 484 2.20 2.06 -7.29
CA PHE A 484 2.29 1.01 -8.30
C PHE A 484 3.39 -0.02 -8.01
N ASN A 485 3.52 -0.41 -6.74
CA ASN A 485 4.44 -1.42 -6.23
C ASN A 485 3.75 -2.30 -5.19
N GLY A 486 4.48 -3.24 -4.59
CA GLY A 486 3.97 -4.15 -3.58
C GLY A 486 3.85 -3.58 -2.16
N LEU A 487 4.01 -2.27 -1.94
CA LEU A 487 3.81 -1.66 -0.62
C LEU A 487 2.32 -1.60 -0.29
N VAL A 488 1.91 -2.38 0.73
CA VAL A 488 0.50 -2.70 1.00
C VAL A 488 -0.26 -1.53 1.60
N PRO A 489 -1.34 -1.06 0.94
CA PRO A 489 -2.24 -0.05 1.51
C PRO A 489 -3.19 -0.67 2.56
N PRO A 490 -3.74 0.13 3.49
CA PRO A 490 -3.53 1.55 3.69
C PRO A 490 -2.38 1.89 4.63
N GLU A 491 -1.78 0.90 5.30
CA GLU A 491 -0.73 1.09 6.30
C GLU A 491 0.63 1.45 5.68
N PHE A 492 0.94 0.97 4.47
CA PHE A 492 2.20 1.19 3.77
C PHE A 492 3.44 0.85 4.61
N THR A 493 3.36 -0.24 5.36
CA THR A 493 4.41 -0.74 6.26
C THR A 493 5.01 -2.07 5.82
N GLU A 494 4.35 -2.78 4.90
CA GLU A 494 4.78 -4.08 4.41
C GLU A 494 4.89 -4.08 2.88
N THR A 495 5.87 -4.81 2.35
CA THR A 495 6.07 -4.99 0.90
C THR A 495 5.90 -6.45 0.55
N GLU A 496 5.01 -6.74 -0.39
CA GLU A 496 4.72 -8.09 -0.87
C GLU A 496 5.74 -8.59 -1.90
N SER A 497 5.82 -9.90 -2.00
CA SER A 497 6.64 -10.63 -2.97
C SER A 497 5.78 -11.69 -3.64
N GLU A 498 5.95 -11.86 -4.95
CA GLU A 498 5.12 -12.70 -5.80
C GLU A 498 5.92 -13.82 -6.46
N VAL A 499 5.26 -14.93 -6.69
CA VAL A 499 5.77 -16.07 -7.44
C VAL A 499 5.10 -16.12 -8.81
N LEU A 500 5.81 -15.73 -9.84
CA LEU A 500 5.26 -15.56 -11.19
C LEU A 500 5.59 -16.73 -12.14
N GLY A 501 6.58 -17.56 -11.82
CA GLY A 501 7.10 -18.59 -12.72
C GLY A 501 7.85 -17.98 -13.92
N VAL A 502 8.78 -17.04 -13.67
CA VAL A 502 9.55 -16.35 -14.72
C VAL A 502 10.48 -17.33 -15.44
N PRO A 503 10.51 -17.36 -16.79
CA PRO A 503 11.39 -18.26 -17.54
C PRO A 503 12.83 -17.77 -17.54
N LYS A 504 13.79 -18.72 -17.67
CA LYS A 504 15.21 -18.46 -17.80
C LYS A 504 15.57 -17.69 -19.09
N SER A 505 14.82 -17.92 -20.16
CA SER A 505 15.01 -17.32 -21.48
C SER A 505 13.69 -17.10 -22.19
N LYS A 506 13.71 -16.41 -23.33
CA LYS A 506 12.53 -16.20 -24.20
C LYS A 506 12.15 -17.43 -25.03
N GLU A 507 12.82 -18.55 -24.86
CA GLU A 507 12.52 -19.78 -25.58
C GLU A 507 11.12 -20.27 -25.22
N THR A 508 10.23 -20.34 -26.21
CA THR A 508 8.82 -20.70 -26.00
C THR A 508 8.50 -22.16 -26.36
N ASN A 509 9.37 -22.83 -27.14
CA ASN A 509 9.15 -24.22 -27.56
C ASN A 509 9.48 -25.19 -26.43
N ALA A 510 10.51 -24.88 -25.61
CA ALA A 510 10.89 -25.65 -24.44
C ALA A 510 11.22 -24.69 -23.29
N PRO A 511 10.24 -23.97 -22.73
CA PRO A 511 10.50 -23.02 -21.68
C PRO A 511 11.00 -23.71 -20.41
N VAL A 512 11.98 -23.11 -19.75
CA VAL A 512 12.56 -23.58 -18.49
C VAL A 512 12.41 -22.52 -17.44
N LEU A 513 11.96 -22.88 -16.25
CA LEU A 513 11.87 -21.98 -15.11
C LEU A 513 13.25 -21.41 -14.77
N ASP A 514 13.34 -20.14 -14.39
CA ASP A 514 14.56 -19.54 -13.88
C ASP A 514 15.02 -20.26 -12.61
N SER A 515 16.33 -20.46 -12.48
CA SER A 515 16.91 -21.24 -11.37
C SER A 515 17.09 -20.43 -10.09
N ASP A 516 16.89 -19.10 -10.12
CA ASP A 516 16.98 -18.26 -8.92
C ASP A 516 15.77 -18.49 -8.00
N GLU A 517 16.02 -19.13 -6.87
CA GLU A 517 14.99 -19.47 -5.89
C GLU A 517 14.45 -18.27 -5.10
N GLY A 518 14.91 -17.04 -5.42
CA GLY A 518 14.41 -15.81 -4.80
C GLY A 518 14.57 -15.78 -3.28
N ARG A 519 13.50 -15.41 -2.60
CA ARG A 519 13.45 -15.23 -1.14
C ARG A 519 13.68 -16.52 -0.36
N PHE A 520 13.45 -17.70 -0.95
CA PHE A 520 13.71 -18.99 -0.31
C PHE A 520 15.14 -19.14 0.19
N LYS A 521 16.12 -18.56 -0.51
CA LYS A 521 17.55 -18.63 -0.10
C LYS A 521 17.79 -18.13 1.33
N PHE A 522 16.95 -17.22 1.83
CA PHE A 522 17.07 -16.60 3.15
C PHE A 522 16.06 -17.17 4.16
N THR A 523 14.82 -17.37 3.74
CA THR A 523 13.75 -17.78 4.65
C THR A 523 13.64 -19.29 4.82
N ARG A 524 14.12 -20.07 3.87
CA ARG A 524 13.95 -21.53 3.78
C ARG A 524 12.49 -22.00 3.78
N SER A 525 11.55 -21.08 3.67
CA SER A 525 10.14 -21.40 3.57
C SER A 525 9.72 -21.70 2.14
N ILE A 526 9.02 -22.82 1.92
CA ILE A 526 8.61 -23.25 0.57
C ILE A 526 7.67 -22.26 -0.10
N VAL A 527 6.84 -21.52 0.67
CA VAL A 527 5.96 -20.48 0.12
C VAL A 527 6.73 -19.32 -0.48
N HIS A 528 7.99 -19.14 -0.11
CA HIS A 528 8.87 -18.12 -0.65
C HIS A 528 9.77 -18.60 -1.80
N LYS A 529 9.63 -19.86 -2.22
CA LYS A 529 10.44 -20.37 -3.32
C LYS A 529 10.04 -19.68 -4.62
N TYR A 530 11.03 -19.12 -5.33
CA TYR A 530 10.86 -18.28 -6.52
C TYR A 530 10.06 -16.97 -6.28
N ALA A 531 9.92 -16.55 -5.02
CA ALA A 531 9.27 -15.29 -4.69
C ALA A 531 10.23 -14.12 -4.87
N PHE A 532 9.75 -13.07 -5.57
CA PHE A 532 10.46 -11.82 -5.79
C PHE A 532 9.55 -10.65 -5.44
N LYS A 533 10.15 -9.61 -4.86
CA LYS A 533 9.46 -8.37 -4.48
C LYS A 533 8.76 -7.75 -5.69
N THR A 534 7.52 -7.32 -5.52
CA THR A 534 6.76 -6.58 -6.54
C THR A 534 7.37 -5.18 -6.72
N PRO A 535 8.04 -4.91 -7.86
CA PRO A 535 8.71 -3.64 -8.11
C PRO A 535 7.72 -2.53 -8.42
N THR A 536 8.17 -1.27 -8.36
CA THR A 536 7.37 -0.13 -8.84
C THR A 536 7.27 -0.13 -10.36
N LEU A 537 6.09 0.22 -10.88
CA LEU A 537 5.88 0.49 -12.30
C LEU A 537 6.08 1.99 -12.64
N ARG A 538 6.37 2.81 -11.63
CA ARG A 538 6.72 4.20 -11.89
C ARG A 538 8.03 4.26 -12.66
N ASN A 539 8.03 5.03 -13.75
CA ASN A 539 9.13 5.16 -14.71
C ASN A 539 9.46 3.87 -15.49
N ILE A 540 8.55 2.89 -15.53
CA ILE A 540 8.77 1.57 -16.14
C ILE A 540 9.19 1.64 -17.62
N GLU A 541 8.74 2.65 -18.35
CA GLU A 541 9.14 2.90 -19.77
C GLU A 541 10.66 3.03 -19.93
N LEU A 542 11.39 3.45 -18.87
CA LEU A 542 12.80 3.78 -18.91
C LEU A 542 13.71 2.70 -18.32
N THR A 543 13.15 1.62 -17.77
CA THR A 543 13.89 0.67 -16.93
C THR A 543 13.97 -0.74 -17.52
N ALA A 544 13.86 -0.85 -18.83
CA ALA A 544 14.13 -2.12 -19.52
C ALA A 544 15.62 -2.53 -19.34
N PRO A 545 15.94 -3.84 -19.36
CA PRO A 545 15.04 -5.00 -19.51
C PRO A 545 14.32 -5.37 -18.20
N TYR A 546 13.25 -6.18 -18.30
CA TYR A 546 12.29 -6.45 -17.23
C TYR A 546 12.46 -7.85 -16.62
N MET A 547 11.85 -8.04 -15.45
CA MET A 547 11.94 -9.17 -14.52
C MET A 547 13.26 -9.17 -13.73
N HIS A 548 13.33 -9.99 -12.67
CA HIS A 548 14.53 -10.09 -11.83
C HIS A 548 15.77 -10.54 -12.61
N ASN A 549 15.58 -11.31 -13.67
CA ASN A 549 16.66 -11.83 -14.55
C ASN A 549 16.75 -11.08 -15.90
N GLY A 550 16.03 -9.99 -16.10
CA GLY A 550 16.06 -9.19 -17.32
C GLY A 550 15.65 -9.95 -18.59
N VAL A 551 14.77 -10.94 -18.49
CA VAL A 551 14.42 -11.82 -19.61
C VAL A 551 13.64 -11.11 -20.72
N TYR A 552 12.85 -10.08 -20.42
CA TYR A 552 12.05 -9.34 -21.39
C TYR A 552 12.60 -7.95 -21.68
N ASN A 553 12.63 -7.56 -22.95
CA ASN A 553 13.17 -6.27 -23.39
C ASN A 553 12.10 -5.21 -23.60
N THR A 554 10.84 -5.61 -23.79
CA THR A 554 9.74 -4.70 -24.08
C THR A 554 8.55 -4.94 -23.14
N LEU A 555 7.71 -3.92 -22.97
CA LEU A 555 6.48 -4.05 -22.19
C LEU A 555 5.47 -4.98 -22.88
N GLU A 556 5.51 -5.08 -24.20
CA GLU A 556 4.70 -6.01 -24.97
C GLU A 556 5.03 -7.47 -24.61
N GLU A 557 6.31 -7.82 -24.47
CA GLU A 557 6.75 -9.16 -24.03
C GLU A 557 6.29 -9.46 -22.60
N VAL A 558 6.40 -8.47 -21.70
CA VAL A 558 5.90 -8.58 -20.33
C VAL A 558 4.40 -8.81 -20.30
N MET A 559 3.65 -8.02 -21.06
CA MET A 559 2.19 -8.15 -21.13
C MET A 559 1.74 -9.46 -21.76
N ASP A 560 2.49 -10.00 -22.73
CA ASP A 560 2.21 -11.33 -23.31
C ASP A 560 2.39 -12.45 -22.27
N PHE A 561 3.44 -12.36 -21.45
CA PHE A 561 3.67 -13.28 -20.35
C PHE A 561 2.51 -13.27 -19.34
N TYR A 562 2.09 -12.11 -18.85
CA TYR A 562 0.96 -11.99 -17.94
C TYR A 562 -0.37 -12.41 -18.58
N ASN A 563 -0.59 -12.05 -19.84
CA ASN A 563 -1.82 -12.39 -20.55
C ASN A 563 -2.00 -13.91 -20.74
N LYS A 564 -0.90 -14.66 -20.76
CA LYS A 564 -0.91 -16.13 -20.81
C LYS A 564 -1.13 -16.79 -19.44
N GLY A 565 -1.04 -16.06 -18.32
CA GLY A 565 -1.13 -16.59 -16.95
C GLY A 565 0.24 -16.91 -16.33
N GLY A 566 1.28 -16.20 -16.76
CA GLY A 566 2.63 -16.35 -16.21
C GLY A 566 3.24 -17.72 -16.48
N GLY A 567 3.88 -18.30 -15.46
CA GLY A 567 4.50 -19.63 -15.53
C GLY A 567 3.52 -20.74 -15.91
N SER A 568 2.26 -20.68 -15.42
CA SER A 568 1.20 -21.63 -15.78
C SER A 568 0.91 -21.62 -17.29
N GLY A 569 0.84 -20.45 -17.89
CA GLY A 569 0.65 -20.30 -19.34
C GLY A 569 1.82 -20.82 -20.17
N LEU A 570 3.02 -20.85 -19.59
CA LEU A 570 4.22 -21.43 -20.19
C LEU A 570 4.45 -22.88 -19.78
N LYS A 571 3.61 -23.48 -18.92
CA LYS A 571 3.72 -24.84 -18.36
C LYS A 571 5.02 -25.07 -17.53
N ILE A 572 5.48 -24.03 -16.84
CA ILE A 572 6.65 -24.05 -15.95
C ILE A 572 6.32 -23.47 -14.58
N ALA A 573 5.05 -23.38 -14.22
CA ALA A 573 4.63 -22.84 -12.93
C ALA A 573 5.21 -23.67 -11.78
N PRO A 574 5.81 -23.01 -10.77
CA PRO A 574 6.06 -23.66 -9.49
C PRO A 574 4.73 -23.89 -8.74
N GLU A 575 4.69 -24.91 -7.87
CA GLU A 575 3.48 -25.28 -7.12
C GLU A 575 2.89 -24.15 -6.27
N ASN A 576 3.73 -23.22 -5.85
CA ASN A 576 3.36 -22.06 -5.04
C ASN A 576 3.17 -20.78 -5.88
N GLN A 577 2.86 -20.88 -7.18
CA GLN A 577 2.62 -19.69 -7.99
C GLN A 577 1.48 -18.85 -7.39
N THR A 578 1.74 -17.55 -7.17
CA THR A 578 0.75 -16.60 -6.63
C THR A 578 -0.06 -15.91 -7.72
N LEU A 579 0.51 -15.79 -8.92
CA LEU A 579 -0.23 -15.26 -10.08
C LEU A 579 -1.35 -16.23 -10.48
N PRO A 580 -2.61 -15.74 -10.68
CA PRO A 580 -3.70 -16.59 -11.15
C PRO A 580 -3.34 -17.35 -12.43
N GLU A 581 -3.64 -18.64 -12.49
CA GLU A 581 -3.28 -19.53 -13.60
C GLU A 581 -4.02 -19.21 -14.89
N GLY A 582 -5.17 -18.54 -14.78
CA GLY A 582 -6.03 -18.23 -15.90
C GLY A 582 -5.45 -17.17 -16.83
N LYS A 583 -5.75 -17.31 -18.13
CA LYS A 583 -5.45 -16.26 -19.12
C LYS A 583 -6.27 -15.01 -18.82
N LEU A 584 -5.67 -13.82 -18.93
CA LEU A 584 -6.38 -12.55 -18.79
C LEU A 584 -7.30 -12.25 -19.97
N ASN A 585 -7.09 -12.91 -21.12
CA ASN A 585 -7.84 -12.73 -22.35
C ASN A 585 -7.91 -11.25 -22.81
N LEU A 586 -6.78 -10.55 -22.69
CA LEU A 586 -6.63 -9.21 -23.22
C LEU A 586 -6.40 -9.27 -24.74
N SER A 587 -7.16 -8.48 -25.47
CA SER A 587 -6.91 -8.27 -26.90
C SER A 587 -5.63 -7.45 -27.12
N LYS A 588 -5.05 -7.52 -28.32
CA LYS A 588 -3.89 -6.70 -28.71
C LYS A 588 -4.13 -5.19 -28.49
N LYS A 589 -5.36 -4.72 -28.65
CA LYS A 589 -5.74 -3.33 -28.40
C LYS A 589 -5.68 -3.02 -26.91
N GLU A 590 -6.28 -3.86 -26.06
CA GLU A 590 -6.26 -3.67 -24.60
C GLU A 590 -4.84 -3.71 -24.04
N ILE A 591 -3.97 -4.58 -24.56
CA ILE A 591 -2.54 -4.61 -24.22
C ILE A 591 -1.89 -3.26 -24.54
N ARG A 592 -2.10 -2.69 -25.73
CA ARG A 592 -1.56 -1.35 -26.08
C ARG A 592 -2.11 -0.26 -25.18
N GLU A 593 -3.40 -0.29 -24.84
CA GLU A 593 -4.02 0.67 -23.91
C GLU A 593 -3.38 0.59 -22.52
N VAL A 594 -3.14 -0.61 -21.97
CA VAL A 594 -2.43 -0.79 -20.68
C VAL A 594 -1.00 -0.27 -20.75
N ILE A 595 -0.26 -0.55 -21.83
CA ILE A 595 1.11 -0.03 -22.03
C ILE A 595 1.09 1.50 -22.16
N ALA A 596 0.14 2.08 -22.89
CA ALA A 596 -0.02 3.52 -23.00
C ALA A 596 -0.24 4.16 -21.61
N PHE A 597 -1.07 3.54 -20.77
CA PHE A 597 -1.24 3.97 -19.39
C PHE A 597 0.08 3.87 -18.59
N MET A 598 0.77 2.72 -18.61
CA MET A 598 2.03 2.54 -17.86
C MET A 598 3.06 3.62 -18.21
N LYS A 599 3.13 4.08 -19.45
CA LYS A 599 4.00 5.17 -19.88
C LYS A 599 3.62 6.52 -19.26
N THR A 600 2.37 6.72 -18.83
CA THR A 600 1.97 7.94 -18.10
C THR A 600 2.56 8.03 -16.70
N LEU A 601 3.10 6.93 -16.16
CA LEU A 601 3.76 6.86 -14.86
C LEU A 601 5.22 7.38 -14.89
N THR A 602 5.72 7.78 -16.06
CA THR A 602 7.04 8.42 -16.21
C THR A 602 6.98 9.84 -15.70
N ASP A 603 7.83 10.16 -14.73
CA ASP A 603 7.92 11.49 -14.12
C ASP A 603 8.91 12.38 -14.86
N SER A 604 8.57 13.65 -14.97
CA SER A 604 9.42 14.66 -15.62
C SER A 604 10.75 14.90 -14.89
N VAL A 605 10.83 14.64 -13.58
CA VAL A 605 12.09 14.76 -12.84
C VAL A 605 13.11 13.73 -13.33
N VAL A 606 12.68 12.51 -13.68
CA VAL A 606 13.55 11.46 -14.20
C VAL A 606 14.09 11.82 -15.57
N LEU A 607 13.27 12.44 -16.42
CA LEU A 607 13.67 12.85 -17.76
C LEU A 607 14.74 13.96 -17.79
N LYS A 608 14.92 14.69 -16.68
CA LYS A 608 16.00 15.70 -16.56
C LYS A 608 17.39 15.10 -16.42
N TYR A 609 17.49 13.82 -16.10
CA TYR A 609 18.76 13.10 -16.01
C TYR A 609 19.17 12.42 -17.33
N LYS A 610 18.27 12.37 -18.33
CA LYS A 610 18.57 11.94 -19.70
C LYS A 610 19.26 13.07 -20.45
#